data_87a67e06340dceac334387f19f8cada6
#
_entry.id   87a67e06340dceac334387f19f8cada6
#
_cell.length_a   1.000
_cell.length_b   1.000
_cell.length_c   1.000
_cell.angle_alpha   90.00
_cell.angle_beta   90.00
_cell.angle_gamma   90.00
#
_symmetry.space_group_name_H-M   'P 1'
#
loop_
_entity.id
_entity.type
_entity.pdbx_description
1 polymer ?
#
loop_
_entity_poly.entity_id
_entity_poly.type
_entity_poly.pdbx_seq_one_letter_code
_entity_poly.pdbx_strand_id
1 'polypeptide(L)'
;MIDILLVDDQKILLEGLKKVFEPVPDIAVCATCALAELAEEACLRYRPDLVLMDICMESRTSGIRICRRLKERFPEIRVVMMTGMSELAFVGWARDAGADSFIYKEAAGEAFIDCIRRTMAGEHVFPVIRGRDTFGAAEANLTERELEILQLICRSKSREEIAELLGISKRTVGFHITNMLEKTGHKSVVGLAVEAAEKGLTSAETQNECERDDTVIS
;
A
#
# COMPACT_ATOMS: atom_id res chain seq x y z
N MET A 1 -2.39 -29.63 -1.68
CA MET A 1 -1.86 -28.69 -2.70
C MET A 1 -2.44 -27.35 -2.32
N ILE A 2 -1.65 -26.30 -2.34
CA ILE A 2 -2.07 -24.93 -2.00
C ILE A 2 -2.35 -24.21 -3.32
N ASP A 3 -3.60 -23.87 -3.60
CA ASP A 3 -3.99 -23.13 -4.78
C ASP A 3 -3.86 -21.62 -4.52
N ILE A 4 -3.00 -20.92 -5.26
CA ILE A 4 -2.75 -19.51 -5.08
C ILE A 4 -3.26 -18.66 -6.25
N LEU A 5 -3.88 -17.53 -5.92
CA LEU A 5 -4.22 -16.46 -6.86
C LEU A 5 -3.15 -15.37 -6.75
N LEU A 6 -2.55 -15.00 -7.88
CA LEU A 6 -1.60 -13.88 -7.95
C LEU A 6 -2.31 -12.63 -8.46
N VAL A 7 -2.18 -11.51 -7.74
CA VAL A 7 -2.79 -10.22 -8.09
C VAL A 7 -1.72 -9.13 -8.11
N ASP A 8 -1.33 -8.72 -9.31
CA ASP A 8 -0.31 -7.69 -9.54
C ASP A 8 -0.45 -7.13 -10.96
N ASP A 9 -0.30 -5.82 -11.16
CA ASP A 9 -0.36 -5.19 -12.48
C ASP A 9 0.94 -5.34 -13.29
N GLN A 10 2.02 -5.77 -12.65
CA GLN A 10 3.31 -6.02 -13.29
C GLN A 10 3.38 -7.43 -13.88
N LYS A 11 3.10 -7.55 -15.17
CA LYS A 11 3.10 -8.85 -15.88
C LYS A 11 4.41 -9.62 -15.73
N ILE A 12 5.56 -8.91 -15.71
CA ILE A 12 6.88 -9.54 -15.55
C ILE A 12 6.99 -10.23 -14.21
N LEU A 13 6.46 -9.61 -13.13
CA LEU A 13 6.47 -10.21 -11.81
C LEU A 13 5.53 -11.43 -11.74
N LEU A 14 4.34 -11.35 -12.31
CA LEU A 14 3.42 -12.48 -12.38
C LEU A 14 4.06 -13.70 -13.07
N GLU A 15 4.72 -13.47 -14.21
CA GLU A 15 5.42 -14.55 -14.94
C GLU A 15 6.65 -15.06 -14.16
N GLY A 16 7.36 -14.18 -13.45
CA GLY A 16 8.46 -14.55 -12.58
C GLY A 16 7.99 -15.46 -11.42
N LEU A 17 6.92 -15.05 -10.72
CA LEU A 17 6.36 -15.83 -9.61
C LEU A 17 5.80 -17.19 -10.09
N LYS A 18 5.15 -17.27 -11.25
CA LYS A 18 4.74 -18.55 -11.82
C LYS A 18 5.93 -19.51 -11.98
N LYS A 19 7.06 -19.02 -12.53
CA LYS A 19 8.26 -19.83 -12.67
C LYS A 19 8.87 -20.23 -11.34
N VAL A 20 8.79 -19.40 -10.32
CA VAL A 20 9.23 -19.73 -8.96
C VAL A 20 8.40 -20.87 -8.37
N PHE A 21 7.08 -20.86 -8.60
CA PHE A 21 6.19 -21.87 -8.02
C PHE A 21 6.06 -23.14 -8.87
N GLU A 22 6.36 -23.11 -10.18
CA GLU A 22 6.25 -24.25 -11.09
C GLU A 22 6.95 -25.53 -10.59
N PRO A 23 8.20 -25.48 -10.06
CA PRO A 23 8.88 -26.65 -9.54
C PRO A 23 8.44 -27.07 -8.12
N VAL A 24 7.50 -26.36 -7.48
CA VAL A 24 7.13 -26.57 -6.09
C VAL A 24 5.89 -27.48 -6.02
N PRO A 25 6.02 -28.75 -5.57
CA PRO A 25 4.98 -29.76 -5.76
C PRO A 25 3.71 -29.54 -4.93
N ASP A 26 3.78 -28.73 -3.88
CA ASP A 26 2.67 -28.44 -2.95
C ASP A 26 2.00 -27.08 -3.18
N ILE A 27 2.46 -26.29 -4.18
CA ILE A 27 1.90 -24.97 -4.53
C ILE A 27 1.50 -24.96 -6.00
N ALA A 28 0.32 -24.46 -6.31
CA ALA A 28 -0.16 -24.28 -7.68
C ALA A 28 -0.74 -22.87 -7.90
N VAL A 29 -0.39 -22.21 -9.00
CA VAL A 29 -1.01 -20.93 -9.38
C VAL A 29 -2.30 -21.22 -10.14
N CYS A 30 -3.45 -21.06 -9.48
CA CYS A 30 -4.75 -21.33 -10.10
C CYS A 30 -5.21 -20.21 -11.04
N ALA A 31 -4.81 -18.95 -10.79
CA ALA A 31 -5.11 -17.82 -11.66
C ALA A 31 -4.19 -16.62 -11.40
N THR A 32 -4.22 -15.65 -12.32
CA THR A 32 -3.56 -14.35 -12.16
C THR A 32 -4.51 -13.23 -12.53
N CYS A 33 -4.47 -12.11 -11.80
CA CYS A 33 -5.23 -10.89 -12.05
C CYS A 33 -4.28 -9.70 -12.16
N ALA A 34 -4.42 -8.91 -13.23
CA ALA A 34 -3.68 -7.66 -13.40
C ALA A 34 -4.42 -6.44 -12.84
N LEU A 35 -5.65 -6.61 -12.38
CA LEU A 35 -6.50 -5.56 -11.80
C LEU A 35 -7.01 -6.04 -10.45
N ALA A 36 -6.86 -5.20 -9.42
CA ALA A 36 -7.30 -5.51 -8.06
C ALA A 36 -8.81 -5.80 -7.99
N GLU A 37 -9.60 -5.06 -8.76
CA GLU A 37 -11.06 -5.17 -8.78
C GLU A 37 -11.56 -6.56 -9.23
N LEU A 38 -10.76 -7.30 -9.99
CA LEU A 38 -11.11 -8.65 -10.46
C LEU A 38 -10.79 -9.75 -9.46
N ALA A 39 -10.08 -9.44 -8.38
CA ALA A 39 -9.65 -10.43 -7.40
C ALA A 39 -10.82 -11.15 -6.72
N GLU A 40 -11.91 -10.44 -6.39
CA GLU A 40 -13.10 -11.05 -5.77
C GLU A 40 -13.80 -12.03 -6.72
N GLU A 41 -13.95 -11.66 -8.00
CA GLU A 41 -14.53 -12.54 -9.01
C GLU A 41 -13.65 -13.77 -9.22
N ALA A 42 -12.33 -13.59 -9.24
CA ALA A 42 -11.37 -14.68 -9.33
C ALA A 42 -11.46 -15.63 -8.12
N CYS A 43 -11.61 -15.10 -6.90
CA CYS A 43 -11.80 -15.91 -5.69
C CYS A 43 -13.09 -16.75 -5.77
N LEU A 44 -14.20 -16.17 -6.26
CA LEU A 44 -15.46 -16.92 -6.46
C LEU A 44 -15.31 -18.05 -7.46
N ARG A 45 -14.58 -17.80 -8.55
CA ARG A 45 -14.43 -18.75 -9.65
C ARG A 45 -13.44 -19.87 -9.36
N TYR A 46 -12.27 -19.51 -8.81
CA TYR A 46 -11.14 -20.44 -8.66
C TYR A 46 -10.99 -20.98 -7.24
N ARG A 47 -11.63 -20.33 -6.24
CA ARG A 47 -11.59 -20.71 -4.82
C ARG A 47 -10.18 -21.00 -4.32
N PRO A 48 -9.26 -20.03 -4.44
CA PRO A 48 -7.88 -20.21 -3.99
C PRO A 48 -7.82 -20.39 -2.48
N ASP A 49 -6.82 -21.11 -1.99
CA ASP A 49 -6.50 -21.20 -0.56
C ASP A 49 -5.83 -19.90 -0.09
N LEU A 50 -5.07 -19.24 -0.99
CA LEU A 50 -4.31 -18.05 -0.67
C LEU A 50 -4.28 -17.06 -1.85
N VAL A 51 -4.39 -15.77 -1.53
CA VAL A 51 -4.19 -14.66 -2.47
C VAL A 51 -2.87 -13.97 -2.15
N LEU A 52 -1.98 -13.89 -3.12
CA LEU A 52 -0.78 -13.05 -3.08
C LEU A 52 -1.10 -11.72 -3.79
N MET A 53 -1.23 -10.64 -3.01
CA MET A 53 -1.82 -9.36 -3.43
C MET A 53 -0.83 -8.21 -3.39
N ASP A 54 -0.60 -7.57 -4.53
CA ASP A 54 0.14 -6.29 -4.54
C ASP A 54 -0.65 -5.18 -3.84
N ILE A 55 0.05 -4.41 -3.01
CA ILE A 55 -0.51 -3.24 -2.33
C ILE A 55 -0.72 -2.10 -3.32
N CYS A 56 0.27 -1.84 -4.17
CA CYS A 56 0.37 -0.63 -4.99
C CYS A 56 0.13 -0.93 -6.47
N MET A 57 -1.11 -1.16 -6.85
CA MET A 57 -1.50 -1.36 -8.23
C MET A 57 -1.89 -0.03 -8.90
N GLU A 58 -1.68 0.10 -10.21
CA GLU A 58 -2.13 1.28 -11.01
C GLU A 58 -3.65 1.34 -11.21
N SER A 59 -4.41 0.52 -10.51
CA SER A 59 -5.87 0.48 -10.57
C SER A 59 -6.50 1.60 -9.72
N ARG A 60 -7.82 1.80 -9.88
CA ARG A 60 -8.59 2.76 -9.08
C ARG A 60 -8.74 2.34 -7.61
N THR A 61 -8.36 1.11 -7.29
CA THR A 61 -8.56 0.52 -5.96
C THR A 61 -7.24 -0.05 -5.48
N SER A 62 -6.83 0.29 -4.25
CA SER A 62 -5.60 -0.26 -3.65
C SER A 62 -5.78 -1.73 -3.25
N GLY A 63 -4.69 -2.51 -3.30
CA GLY A 63 -4.70 -3.90 -2.82
C GLY A 63 -5.13 -4.02 -1.36
N ILE A 64 -4.82 -3.02 -0.51
CA ILE A 64 -5.26 -2.95 0.89
C ILE A 64 -6.79 -3.00 1.01
N ARG A 65 -7.50 -2.21 0.18
CA ARG A 65 -8.96 -2.20 0.19
C ARG A 65 -9.55 -3.53 -0.27
N ILE A 66 -8.96 -4.11 -1.31
CA ILE A 66 -9.40 -5.44 -1.77
C ILE A 66 -9.12 -6.50 -0.72
N CYS A 67 -7.96 -6.45 -0.04
CA CYS A 67 -7.67 -7.36 1.08
C CYS A 67 -8.78 -7.31 2.13
N ARG A 68 -9.18 -6.13 2.60
CA ARG A 68 -10.28 -5.99 3.59
C ARG A 68 -11.57 -6.62 3.09
N ARG A 69 -11.98 -6.36 1.84
CA ARG A 69 -13.18 -6.94 1.24
C ARG A 69 -13.09 -8.45 1.08
N LEU A 70 -11.92 -8.98 0.71
CA LEU A 70 -11.69 -10.42 0.64
C LEU A 70 -11.84 -11.06 2.02
N LYS A 71 -11.26 -10.47 3.06
CA LYS A 71 -11.36 -10.99 4.44
C LYS A 71 -12.78 -10.91 5.01
N GLU A 72 -13.57 -9.90 4.62
CA GLU A 72 -14.99 -9.80 4.98
C GLU A 72 -15.84 -10.86 4.27
N ARG A 73 -15.58 -11.12 3.00
CA ARG A 73 -16.41 -11.98 2.16
C ARG A 73 -15.98 -13.45 2.14
N PHE A 74 -14.67 -13.70 2.27
CA PHE A 74 -14.03 -15.01 2.20
C PHE A 74 -13.02 -15.16 3.35
N PRO A 75 -13.49 -15.26 4.62
CA PRO A 75 -12.61 -15.28 5.79
C PRO A 75 -11.66 -16.49 5.82
N GLU A 76 -12.00 -17.56 5.09
CA GLU A 76 -11.20 -18.78 4.95
C GLU A 76 -9.97 -18.58 4.04
N ILE A 77 -10.05 -17.66 3.06
CA ILE A 77 -8.95 -17.41 2.14
C ILE A 77 -7.84 -16.63 2.86
N ARG A 78 -6.62 -17.14 2.80
CA ARG A 78 -5.46 -16.42 3.31
C ARG A 78 -5.03 -15.31 2.35
N VAL A 79 -4.61 -14.17 2.91
CA VAL A 79 -4.12 -13.05 2.11
C VAL A 79 -2.70 -12.69 2.55
N VAL A 80 -1.76 -12.80 1.63
CA VAL A 80 -0.39 -12.32 1.78
C VAL A 80 -0.25 -11.04 0.96
N MET A 81 0.00 -9.91 1.63
CA MET A 81 0.25 -8.65 0.95
C MET A 81 1.69 -8.59 0.47
N MET A 82 1.92 -8.06 -0.73
CA MET A 82 3.28 -7.84 -1.26
C MET A 82 3.46 -6.40 -1.74
N THR A 83 4.66 -5.87 -1.65
CA THR A 83 5.00 -4.54 -2.16
C THR A 83 6.48 -4.44 -2.51
N GLY A 84 6.80 -3.64 -3.53
CA GLY A 84 8.17 -3.22 -3.86
C GLY A 84 8.61 -1.96 -3.10
N MET A 85 7.85 -1.53 -2.11
CA MET A 85 8.14 -0.30 -1.35
C MET A 85 8.55 -0.64 0.08
N SER A 86 9.63 -0.03 0.54
CA SER A 86 10.21 -0.27 1.87
C SER A 86 9.53 0.51 3.01
N GLU A 87 8.44 1.23 2.72
CA GLU A 87 7.75 2.04 3.72
C GLU A 87 7.06 1.17 4.78
N LEU A 88 7.41 1.36 6.03
CA LEU A 88 6.88 0.59 7.17
C LEU A 88 5.37 0.77 7.37
N ALA A 89 4.81 1.89 6.90
CA ALA A 89 3.38 2.16 6.97
C ALA A 89 2.54 1.07 6.25
N PHE A 90 3.04 0.50 5.16
CA PHE A 90 2.34 -0.58 4.43
C PHE A 90 2.12 -1.82 5.28
N VAL A 91 3.05 -2.14 6.16
CA VAL A 91 2.94 -3.29 7.07
C VAL A 91 1.78 -3.08 8.06
N GLY A 92 1.65 -1.86 8.61
CA GLY A 92 0.54 -1.49 9.50
C GLY A 92 -0.81 -1.58 8.77
N TRP A 93 -0.92 -0.95 7.61
CA TRP A 93 -2.17 -0.98 6.82
C TRP A 93 -2.57 -2.37 6.35
N ALA A 94 -1.62 -3.23 6.01
CA ALA A 94 -1.89 -4.63 5.68
C ALA A 94 -2.50 -5.37 6.87
N ARG A 95 -1.94 -5.19 8.08
CA ARG A 95 -2.50 -5.75 9.33
C ARG A 95 -3.90 -5.25 9.61
N ASP A 96 -4.13 -3.94 9.50
CA ASP A 96 -5.43 -3.29 9.76
C ASP A 96 -6.49 -3.71 8.73
N ALA A 97 -6.07 -4.11 7.52
CA ALA A 97 -6.94 -4.69 6.51
C ALA A 97 -7.25 -6.18 6.73
N GLY A 98 -6.63 -6.80 7.74
CA GLY A 98 -6.82 -8.21 8.07
C GLY A 98 -5.96 -9.17 7.25
N ALA A 99 -4.86 -8.69 6.61
CA ALA A 99 -3.93 -9.57 5.92
C ALA A 99 -3.31 -10.59 6.89
N ASP A 100 -3.14 -11.82 6.40
CA ASP A 100 -2.54 -12.89 7.20
C ASP A 100 -1.02 -12.76 7.26
N SER A 101 -0.36 -12.27 6.19
CA SER A 101 1.09 -12.08 6.12
C SER A 101 1.47 -10.96 5.15
N PHE A 102 2.77 -10.62 5.14
CA PHE A 102 3.33 -9.57 4.31
C PHE A 102 4.74 -9.95 3.84
N ILE A 103 5.06 -9.66 2.57
CA ILE A 103 6.37 -9.90 1.99
C ILE A 103 6.78 -8.75 1.06
N TYR A 104 8.08 -8.44 0.98
CA TYR A 104 8.61 -7.51 -0.01
C TYR A 104 8.85 -8.21 -1.35
N LYS A 105 8.56 -7.52 -2.48
CA LYS A 105 8.72 -8.07 -3.84
C LYS A 105 10.18 -8.40 -4.19
N GLU A 106 11.14 -7.74 -3.53
CA GLU A 106 12.58 -7.97 -3.68
C GLU A 106 13.07 -9.25 -2.99
N ALA A 107 12.20 -9.91 -2.22
CA ALA A 107 12.56 -11.16 -1.56
C ALA A 107 12.87 -12.27 -2.58
N ALA A 108 13.79 -13.15 -2.23
CA ALA A 108 14.10 -14.31 -3.04
C ALA A 108 12.89 -15.25 -3.18
N GLY A 109 12.81 -16.00 -4.29
CA GLY A 109 11.69 -16.90 -4.54
C GLY A 109 11.44 -17.90 -3.40
N GLU A 110 12.50 -18.40 -2.75
CA GLU A 110 12.39 -19.28 -1.58
C GLU A 110 11.68 -18.63 -0.39
N ALA A 111 11.85 -17.30 -0.21
CA ALA A 111 11.17 -16.57 0.87
C ALA A 111 9.65 -16.46 0.60
N PHE A 112 9.22 -16.36 -0.66
CA PHE A 112 7.81 -16.45 -1.02
C PHE A 112 7.23 -17.82 -0.67
N ILE A 113 7.93 -18.89 -1.01
CA ILE A 113 7.50 -20.27 -0.73
C ILE A 113 7.38 -20.48 0.80
N ASP A 114 8.38 -20.04 1.57
CA ASP A 114 8.37 -20.13 3.04
C ASP A 114 7.21 -19.31 3.63
N CYS A 115 7.04 -18.08 3.19
CA CYS A 115 5.95 -17.20 3.64
C CYS A 115 4.57 -17.84 3.38
N ILE A 116 4.32 -18.39 2.18
CA ILE A 116 3.08 -19.07 1.84
C ILE A 116 2.83 -20.26 2.75
N ARG A 117 3.82 -21.16 2.92
CA ARG A 117 3.68 -22.35 3.75
C ARG A 117 3.39 -22.01 5.22
N ARG A 118 4.10 -21.04 5.77
CA ARG A 118 3.90 -20.58 7.16
C ARG A 118 2.54 -19.93 7.32
N THR A 119 2.09 -19.12 6.34
CA THR A 119 0.76 -18.51 6.37
C THR A 119 -0.33 -19.57 6.34
N MET A 120 -0.19 -20.60 5.52
CA MET A 120 -1.13 -21.73 5.47
C MET A 120 -1.09 -22.60 6.74
N ALA A 121 0.03 -22.63 7.45
CA ALA A 121 0.14 -23.26 8.78
C ALA A 121 -0.50 -22.39 9.91
N GLY A 122 -1.02 -21.21 9.60
CA GLY A 122 -1.64 -20.30 10.56
C GLY A 122 -0.69 -19.30 11.21
N GLU A 123 0.56 -19.21 10.73
CA GLU A 123 1.48 -18.17 11.18
C GLU A 123 1.21 -16.83 10.49
N HIS A 124 1.53 -15.75 11.19
CA HIS A 124 1.50 -14.39 10.65
C HIS A 124 2.93 -13.90 10.39
N VAL A 125 3.34 -13.93 9.12
CA VAL A 125 4.69 -13.52 8.71
C VAL A 125 4.67 -12.04 8.34
N PHE A 126 5.20 -11.20 9.22
CA PHE A 126 5.33 -9.75 9.00
C PHE A 126 6.74 -9.28 9.32
N PRO A 127 7.27 -8.29 8.61
CA PRO A 127 8.52 -7.64 8.99
C PRO A 127 8.46 -7.11 10.43
N VAL A 128 9.56 -7.26 11.17
CA VAL A 128 9.68 -6.72 12.52
C VAL A 128 9.92 -5.22 12.42
N ILE A 129 8.93 -4.42 12.78
CA ILE A 129 9.06 -2.97 12.90
C ILE A 129 9.80 -2.68 14.21
N ARG A 130 11.07 -2.31 14.12
CA ARG A 130 11.84 -1.81 15.26
C ARG A 130 11.60 -0.31 15.39
N GLY A 131 10.62 0.08 16.18
CA GLY A 131 10.29 1.47 16.47
C GLY A 131 8.80 1.60 16.81
N ARG A 132 8.49 2.33 17.86
CA ARG A 132 7.13 2.70 18.22
C ARG A 132 6.60 3.73 17.23
N ASP A 133 5.85 3.32 16.24
CA ASP A 133 4.92 4.19 15.53
C ASP A 133 3.51 3.61 15.75
N THR A 134 3.03 3.77 16.97
CA THR A 134 1.61 3.66 17.30
C THR A 134 0.97 4.96 16.83
N PHE A 135 0.36 4.93 15.66
CA PHE A 135 -0.52 6.02 15.23
C PHE A 135 -1.77 6.00 16.12
N GLY A 136 -1.87 7.04 16.96
CA GLY A 136 -3.04 7.30 17.77
C GLY A 136 -4.23 7.74 16.92
N ALA A 137 -5.37 7.16 17.20
CA ALA A 137 -6.66 7.59 16.66
C ALA A 137 -7.02 8.96 17.25
N ALA A 138 -7.22 9.97 16.40
CA ALA A 138 -8.29 10.96 16.48
C ALA A 138 -8.08 12.11 15.47
N GLU A 139 -9.15 12.44 14.78
CA GLU A 139 -9.40 13.59 13.90
C GLU A 139 -8.72 13.57 12.52
N ALA A 140 -9.53 13.09 11.52
CA ALA A 140 -9.22 13.01 10.10
C ALA A 140 -7.89 12.33 9.76
N ASN A 141 -7.71 11.19 10.23
CA ASN A 141 -7.01 9.95 9.84
C ASN A 141 -5.95 9.99 8.71
N LEU A 142 -5.38 11.14 8.38
CA LEU A 142 -4.27 11.22 7.45
C LEU A 142 -2.96 10.98 8.20
N THR A 143 -2.09 10.14 7.63
CA THR A 143 -0.72 9.95 8.13
C THR A 143 0.11 11.21 7.88
N GLU A 144 1.24 11.37 8.57
CA GLU A 144 2.19 12.48 8.32
C GLU A 144 2.56 12.56 6.84
N ARG A 145 2.82 11.40 6.21
CA ARG A 145 3.16 11.32 4.79
C ARG A 145 2.01 11.76 3.87
N GLU A 146 0.79 11.42 4.20
CA GLU A 146 -0.39 11.87 3.46
C GLU A 146 -0.60 13.39 3.64
N LEU A 147 -0.33 13.92 4.83
CA LEU A 147 -0.38 15.37 5.09
C LEU A 147 0.70 16.11 4.30
N GLU A 148 1.94 15.62 4.24
CA GLU A 148 3.02 16.19 3.43
C GLU A 148 2.63 16.24 1.95
N ILE A 149 2.10 15.13 1.43
CA ILE A 149 1.64 15.05 0.04
C ILE A 149 0.49 16.02 -0.21
N LEU A 150 -0.49 16.08 0.72
CA LEU A 150 -1.63 17.01 0.62
C LEU A 150 -1.17 18.47 0.61
N GLN A 151 -0.22 18.85 1.46
CA GLN A 151 0.38 20.18 1.48
C GLN A 151 1.05 20.53 0.15
N LEU A 152 1.81 19.61 -0.45
CA LEU A 152 2.44 19.81 -1.75
C LEU A 152 1.41 19.93 -2.88
N ILE A 153 0.30 19.17 -2.84
CA ILE A 153 -0.81 19.31 -3.76
C ILE A 153 -1.47 20.69 -3.63
N CYS A 154 -1.70 21.17 -2.41
CA CYS A 154 -2.23 22.52 -2.17
C CYS A 154 -1.29 23.62 -2.68
N ARG A 155 0.02 23.36 -2.76
CA ARG A 155 1.02 24.22 -3.40
C ARG A 155 1.11 24.00 -4.92
N SER A 156 0.11 23.35 -5.52
CA SER A 156 0.01 23.06 -6.96
C SER A 156 1.15 22.23 -7.54
N LYS A 157 1.83 21.40 -6.71
CA LYS A 157 2.84 20.49 -7.19
C LYS A 157 2.25 19.31 -7.95
N SER A 158 2.85 18.98 -9.07
CA SER A 158 2.51 17.78 -9.84
C SER A 158 2.93 16.50 -9.11
N ARG A 159 2.39 15.34 -9.49
CA ARG A 159 2.78 14.05 -8.91
C ARG A 159 4.26 13.73 -9.13
N GLU A 160 4.82 14.20 -10.25
CA GLU A 160 6.23 14.10 -10.60
C GLU A 160 7.09 14.89 -9.62
N GLU A 161 6.79 16.18 -9.43
CA GLU A 161 7.49 17.05 -8.50
C GLU A 161 7.39 16.55 -7.06
N ILE A 162 6.22 16.06 -6.64
CA ILE A 162 6.01 15.48 -5.30
C ILE A 162 6.90 14.24 -5.13
N ALA A 163 6.96 13.38 -6.15
CA ALA A 163 7.81 12.18 -6.12
C ALA A 163 9.28 12.54 -5.95
N GLU A 164 9.78 13.53 -6.68
CA GLU A 164 11.15 14.04 -6.58
C GLU A 164 11.45 14.66 -5.21
N LEU A 165 10.58 15.57 -4.73
CA LEU A 165 10.75 16.25 -3.44
C LEU A 165 10.78 15.30 -2.26
N LEU A 166 9.98 14.23 -2.33
CA LEU A 166 9.82 13.29 -1.24
C LEU A 166 10.68 12.03 -1.38
N GLY A 167 11.46 11.90 -2.47
CA GLY A 167 12.33 10.75 -2.72
C GLY A 167 11.58 9.43 -2.92
N ILE A 168 10.35 9.47 -3.45
CA ILE A 168 9.49 8.31 -3.67
C ILE A 168 9.07 8.19 -5.14
N SER A 169 8.49 7.05 -5.53
CA SER A 169 8.01 6.90 -6.89
C SER A 169 6.71 7.69 -7.12
N LYS A 170 6.45 8.12 -8.37
CA LYS A 170 5.15 8.69 -8.79
C LYS A 170 3.99 7.77 -8.46
N ARG A 171 4.21 6.46 -8.54
CA ARG A 171 3.24 5.42 -8.17
C ARG A 171 2.90 5.48 -6.67
N THR A 172 3.90 5.65 -5.81
CA THR A 172 3.73 5.83 -4.36
C THR A 172 2.89 7.07 -4.06
N VAL A 173 3.16 8.19 -4.74
CA VAL A 173 2.35 9.41 -4.61
C VAL A 173 0.89 9.14 -4.99
N GLY A 174 0.66 8.44 -6.10
CA GLY A 174 -0.68 8.04 -6.54
C GLY A 174 -1.40 7.19 -5.50
N PHE A 175 -0.71 6.23 -4.88
CA PHE A 175 -1.23 5.39 -3.81
C PHE A 175 -1.65 6.21 -2.58
N HIS A 176 -0.81 7.11 -2.09
CA HIS A 176 -1.16 7.98 -0.96
C HIS A 176 -2.36 8.88 -1.27
N ILE A 177 -2.46 9.42 -2.50
CA ILE A 177 -3.61 10.20 -2.94
C ILE A 177 -4.89 9.34 -2.87
N THR A 178 -4.86 8.11 -3.37
CA THR A 178 -6.02 7.22 -3.31
C THR A 178 -6.46 6.94 -1.88
N ASN A 179 -5.51 6.65 -0.99
CA ASN A 179 -5.80 6.42 0.43
C ASN A 179 -6.39 7.66 1.13
N MET A 180 -5.85 8.85 0.84
CA MET A 180 -6.40 10.10 1.36
C MET A 180 -7.87 10.29 0.95
N LEU A 181 -8.18 10.07 -0.32
CA LEU A 181 -9.55 10.20 -0.83
C LEU A 181 -10.50 9.20 -0.17
N GLU A 182 -10.06 7.97 0.04
CA GLU A 182 -10.84 6.93 0.73
C GLU A 182 -11.08 7.27 2.19
N LYS A 183 -10.06 7.72 2.92
CA LYS A 183 -10.15 8.11 4.34
C LYS A 183 -11.06 9.33 4.57
N THR A 184 -11.01 10.28 3.64
CA THR A 184 -11.73 11.56 3.76
C THR A 184 -13.09 11.56 3.08
N GLY A 185 -13.42 10.52 2.29
CA GLY A 185 -14.67 10.42 1.54
C GLY A 185 -14.75 11.33 0.32
N HIS A 186 -13.65 12.01 -0.07
CA HIS A 186 -13.62 12.90 -1.22
C HIS A 186 -13.58 12.13 -2.54
N LYS A 187 -14.29 12.65 -3.55
CA LYS A 187 -14.33 12.07 -4.91
C LYS A 187 -13.16 12.51 -5.78
N SER A 188 -12.45 13.58 -5.38
CA SER A 188 -11.32 14.11 -6.13
C SER A 188 -10.28 14.76 -5.23
N VAL A 189 -9.02 14.70 -5.66
CA VAL A 189 -7.91 15.34 -4.93
C VAL A 189 -8.03 16.86 -4.88
N VAL A 190 -8.65 17.45 -5.89
CA VAL A 190 -8.90 18.91 -5.94
C VAL A 190 -9.90 19.30 -4.86
N GLY A 191 -10.99 18.55 -4.71
CA GLY A 191 -11.98 18.79 -3.63
C GLY A 191 -11.36 18.66 -2.25
N LEU A 192 -10.53 17.64 -2.03
CA LEU A 192 -9.79 17.46 -0.78
C LEU A 192 -8.83 18.63 -0.51
N ALA A 193 -8.08 19.09 -1.52
CA ALA A 193 -7.14 20.18 -1.39
C ALA A 193 -7.82 21.52 -1.07
N VAL A 194 -8.98 21.80 -1.69
CA VAL A 194 -9.79 22.99 -1.39
C VAL A 194 -10.25 22.98 0.07
N GLU A 195 -10.85 21.89 0.53
CA GLU A 195 -11.29 21.76 1.93
C GLU A 195 -10.13 21.85 2.92
N ALA A 196 -8.98 21.25 2.60
CA ALA A 196 -7.78 21.33 3.44
C ALA A 196 -7.26 22.78 3.56
N ALA A 197 -7.31 23.56 2.46
CA ALA A 197 -6.94 24.96 2.46
C ALA A 197 -7.92 25.81 3.29
N GLU A 198 -9.22 25.59 3.15
CA GLU A 198 -10.26 26.29 3.92
C GLU A 198 -10.15 26.03 5.44
N LYS A 199 -9.76 24.83 5.83
CA LYS A 199 -9.54 24.43 7.25
C LYS A 199 -8.16 24.83 7.80
N GLY A 200 -7.31 25.51 6.98
CA GLY A 200 -6.00 25.96 7.42
C GLY A 200 -4.97 24.84 7.64
N LEU A 201 -5.23 23.62 7.16
CA LEU A 201 -4.32 22.46 7.29
C LEU A 201 -3.01 22.62 6.50
N THR A 202 -2.89 23.69 5.70
CA THR A 202 -1.74 23.99 4.85
C THR A 202 -0.85 25.10 5.36
N SER A 203 -1.12 25.67 6.55
CA SER A 203 -0.49 26.93 7.05
C SER A 203 0.65 26.72 8.02
N ALA A 204 1.31 25.60 8.05
CA ALA A 204 2.46 25.36 8.94
C ALA A 204 3.80 25.50 8.22
N GLU A 205 4.13 26.70 7.68
CA GLU A 205 5.52 27.08 7.37
C GLU A 205 5.57 28.53 6.86
N THR A 206 5.36 29.50 7.76
CA THR A 206 5.73 30.92 7.47
C THR A 206 6.33 31.60 8.71
N GLN A 207 7.01 30.84 9.60
CA GLN A 207 7.65 31.44 10.77
C GLN A 207 9.15 31.18 10.90
N ASN A 208 9.84 30.57 9.93
CA ASN A 208 11.28 30.32 10.04
C ASN A 208 12.16 30.99 8.98
N GLU A 209 11.66 31.92 8.18
CA GLU A 209 12.50 32.66 7.23
C GLU A 209 12.69 34.15 7.54
N CYS A 210 12.26 34.68 8.70
CA CYS A 210 12.34 36.09 9.06
C CYS A 210 13.33 36.43 10.19
N GLU A 211 14.20 35.50 10.63
CA GLU A 211 15.21 35.77 11.67
C GLU A 211 16.67 35.47 11.27
N ARG A 212 17.02 35.63 10.00
CA ARG A 212 18.45 35.63 9.61
C ARG A 212 18.75 36.70 8.59
N ASP A 213 18.55 37.95 8.97
CA ASP A 213 19.25 39.09 8.31
C ASP A 213 19.11 40.33 9.19
N ASP A 214 19.85 40.38 10.28
CA ASP A 214 20.20 41.62 10.96
C ASP A 214 21.34 41.35 11.95
N THR A 215 22.54 41.13 11.48
CA THR A 215 23.78 41.45 12.26
C THR A 215 24.99 41.43 11.36
N VAL A 216 25.19 42.47 10.56
CA VAL A 216 26.52 42.99 10.21
C VAL A 216 26.31 44.43 9.79
N ILE A 217 26.61 45.40 10.65
CA ILE A 217 27.23 46.68 10.39
C ILE A 217 27.44 47.34 11.76
N SER A 218 28.63 47.31 12.29
CA SER A 218 29.41 48.40 12.86
C SER A 218 30.74 47.86 13.37
#